data_22af0e7de2f7126405e43bccce3c9784
#
_entry.id   22af0e7de2f7126405e43bccce3c9784
#
_cell.length_a   1.000
_cell.length_b   1.000
_cell.length_c   1.000
_cell.angle_alpha   90.00
_cell.angle_beta   90.00
_cell.angle_gamma   90.00
#
_symmetry.space_group_name_H-M   'P 1'
#
loop_
_entity.id
_entity.type
_entity.pdbx_description
1 polymer ?
#
loop_
_entity_poly.entity_id
_entity_poly.type
_entity_poly.pdbx_seq_one_letter_code
_entity_poly.pdbx_strand_id
1 'polypeptide(L)'
;MNTLTAIEASNLTKAFAKDRVAVSSLDLKIAPGTVFGLVGRNGAGKSTALRLLMGLLKPDQGMATVLGQSLWSADRSHRARVGYVPQHQQLPGRMSLDDLGRYVGTFYEDWDHSKLLDLSRRWGMNAAIPVGRMSGGEQRKATLLLAIHAMPQVLILDEPAAGLDSVARRELLDLLIELIQLRPETTMLISTHHIGDLARIAQEVGMMDRGRLTRTAQLDELQERVKKVQVVFPGDAPPKHFKLPGMIRQESTGPVMTAICELDSEHLLDEMSERSGVRVQSFPLSLEEIFLELFENKDWQSHVREDATLENDNFGGHYETDHV
;
A
#
# COMPACT_ATOMS: atom_id res chain seq x y z
N MET A 1 21.97 9.86 8.63
CA MET A 1 22.00 8.39 8.76
C MET A 1 21.37 7.82 7.50
N ASN A 2 22.10 7.02 6.71
CA ASN A 2 21.49 6.35 5.56
C ASN A 2 20.50 5.32 6.12
N THR A 3 19.21 5.63 6.08
CA THR A 3 18.16 4.65 6.37
C THR A 3 18.25 3.57 5.29
N LEU A 4 18.59 2.35 5.70
CA LEU A 4 18.59 1.19 4.80
C LEU A 4 17.18 1.05 4.23
N THR A 5 17.04 1.07 2.90
CA THR A 5 15.77 0.83 2.21
C THR A 5 15.73 -0.59 1.68
N ALA A 6 14.61 -1.29 1.88
CA ALA A 6 14.40 -2.61 1.30
C ALA A 6 13.90 -2.52 -0.14
N ILE A 7 13.02 -1.55 -0.42
CA ILE A 7 12.50 -1.25 -1.76
C ILE A 7 12.63 0.24 -2.00
N GLU A 8 13.19 0.64 -3.13
CA GLU A 8 13.30 2.04 -3.53
C GLU A 8 12.96 2.20 -5.01
N ALA A 9 12.15 3.21 -5.31
CA ALA A 9 11.91 3.71 -6.65
C ALA A 9 12.16 5.22 -6.66
N SER A 10 12.83 5.72 -7.70
CA SER A 10 13.12 7.15 -7.88
C SER A 10 12.76 7.56 -9.29
N ASN A 11 11.81 8.50 -9.40
CA ASN A 11 11.29 9.04 -10.66
C ASN A 11 10.90 7.95 -11.68
N LEU A 12 10.37 6.83 -11.16
CA LEU A 12 10.10 5.64 -11.96
C LEU A 12 8.94 5.89 -12.91
N THR A 13 9.17 5.73 -14.22
CA THR A 13 8.17 6.04 -15.24
C THR A 13 8.07 4.90 -16.26
N LYS A 14 6.83 4.58 -16.67
CA LYS A 14 6.51 3.61 -17.71
C LYS A 14 5.31 4.01 -18.54
N ALA A 15 5.51 4.13 -19.85
CA ALA A 15 4.46 4.29 -20.83
C ALA A 15 4.39 3.08 -21.77
N PHE A 16 3.19 2.65 -22.12
CA PHE A 16 3.00 1.58 -23.13
C PHE A 16 2.67 2.15 -24.51
N ALA A 17 2.23 3.40 -24.58
CA ALA A 17 2.01 4.17 -25.81
C ALA A 17 2.14 5.66 -25.48
N LYS A 18 2.22 6.54 -26.49
CA LYS A 18 2.37 8.01 -26.28
C LYS A 18 1.36 8.58 -25.31
N ASP A 19 0.12 8.09 -25.34
CA ASP A 19 -1.00 8.61 -24.54
C ASP A 19 -1.35 7.69 -23.34
N ARG A 20 -0.57 6.60 -23.10
CA ARG A 20 -0.86 5.64 -22.05
C ARG A 20 0.33 5.49 -21.11
N VAL A 21 0.48 6.45 -20.22
CA VAL A 21 1.44 6.41 -19.12
C VAL A 21 0.82 5.59 -17.98
N ALA A 22 1.43 4.44 -17.67
CA ALA A 22 0.94 3.55 -16.61
C ALA A 22 1.54 3.86 -15.23
N VAL A 23 2.80 4.35 -15.22
CA VAL A 23 3.50 4.84 -14.02
C VAL A 23 4.20 6.13 -14.42
N SER A 24 4.03 7.19 -13.63
CA SER A 24 4.55 8.53 -13.90
C SER A 24 5.26 9.09 -12.69
N SER A 25 6.59 9.20 -12.78
CA SER A 25 7.44 9.78 -11.73
C SER A 25 7.11 9.23 -10.34
N LEU A 26 7.11 7.89 -10.22
CA LEU A 26 6.84 7.23 -8.94
C LEU A 26 8.10 7.29 -8.08
N ASP A 27 7.97 7.91 -6.90
CA ASP A 27 8.95 7.88 -5.83
C ASP A 27 8.38 7.04 -4.68
N LEU A 28 9.13 6.03 -4.23
CA LEU A 28 8.72 5.10 -3.17
C LEU A 28 9.93 4.65 -2.38
N LYS A 29 9.83 4.65 -1.05
CA LYS A 29 10.84 4.09 -0.14
C LYS A 29 10.15 3.26 0.92
N ILE A 30 10.58 2.00 1.07
CA ILE A 30 10.06 1.08 2.07
C ILE A 30 11.24 0.59 2.92
N ALA A 31 11.12 0.76 4.23
CA ALA A 31 12.13 0.30 5.18
C ALA A 31 12.12 -1.24 5.31
N PRO A 32 13.24 -1.87 5.72
CA PRO A 32 13.27 -3.31 6.01
C PRO A 32 12.27 -3.68 7.12
N GLY A 33 11.62 -4.84 6.98
CA GLY A 33 10.65 -5.36 7.94
C GLY A 33 9.28 -4.66 7.93
N THR A 34 9.06 -3.71 7.01
CA THR A 34 7.78 -3.01 6.89
C THR A 34 6.79 -3.81 6.04
N VAL A 35 5.54 -3.87 6.47
CA VAL A 35 4.40 -4.30 5.66
C VAL A 35 3.75 -3.06 5.06
N PHE A 36 3.96 -2.87 3.76
CA PHE A 36 3.49 -1.71 3.01
C PHE A 36 2.34 -2.08 2.08
N GLY A 37 1.21 -1.37 2.19
CA GLY A 37 0.06 -1.52 1.32
C GLY A 37 0.08 -0.50 0.18
N LEU A 38 0.09 -0.95 -1.08
CA LEU A 38 -0.08 -0.07 -2.25
C LEU A 38 -1.54 -0.11 -2.70
N VAL A 39 -2.27 0.96 -2.42
CA VAL A 39 -3.71 1.05 -2.66
C VAL A 39 -4.02 1.94 -3.85
N GLY A 40 -5.06 1.59 -4.58
CA GLY A 40 -5.54 2.39 -5.69
C GLY A 40 -6.61 1.66 -6.51
N ARG A 41 -7.39 2.42 -7.27
CA ARG A 41 -8.42 1.86 -8.15
C ARG A 41 -7.82 0.94 -9.22
N ASN A 42 -8.67 0.14 -9.85
CA ASN A 42 -8.24 -0.65 -11.01
C ASN A 42 -7.75 0.29 -12.12
N GLY A 43 -6.58 -0.05 -12.70
CA GLY A 43 -5.93 0.80 -13.70
C GLY A 43 -5.07 1.95 -13.12
N ALA A 44 -4.95 2.10 -11.81
CA ALA A 44 -4.08 3.12 -11.19
C ALA A 44 -2.58 2.94 -11.47
N GLY A 45 -2.15 1.76 -11.97
CA GLY A 45 -0.75 1.47 -12.30
C GLY A 45 -0.03 0.55 -11.32
N LYS A 46 -0.70 0.06 -10.25
CA LYS A 46 -0.12 -0.79 -9.20
C LYS A 46 0.67 -1.98 -9.74
N SER A 47 0.03 -2.87 -10.49
CA SER A 47 0.70 -4.05 -11.07
C SER A 47 1.86 -3.68 -12.00
N THR A 48 1.78 -2.53 -12.70
CA THR A 48 2.89 -2.05 -13.52
C THR A 48 4.06 -1.61 -12.65
N ALA A 49 3.80 -0.88 -11.56
CA ALA A 49 4.83 -0.49 -10.59
C ALA A 49 5.51 -1.72 -9.98
N LEU A 50 4.73 -2.74 -9.55
CA LEU A 50 5.30 -3.96 -9.01
C LEU A 50 6.16 -4.72 -10.04
N ARG A 51 5.72 -4.81 -11.29
CA ARG A 51 6.51 -5.45 -12.36
C ARG A 51 7.81 -4.69 -12.68
N LEU A 52 7.82 -3.37 -12.58
CA LEU A 52 9.03 -2.55 -12.70
C LEU A 52 10.00 -2.83 -11.54
N LEU A 53 9.51 -2.86 -10.30
CA LEU A 53 10.30 -3.22 -9.12
C LEU A 53 10.89 -4.62 -9.23
N MET A 54 10.12 -5.57 -9.75
CA MET A 54 10.56 -6.96 -9.98
C MET A 54 11.52 -7.13 -11.17
N GLY A 55 11.81 -6.06 -11.92
CA GLY A 55 12.62 -6.16 -13.15
C GLY A 55 11.96 -7.00 -14.24
N LEU A 56 10.65 -7.19 -14.21
CA LEU A 56 9.86 -7.86 -15.25
C LEU A 56 9.49 -6.91 -16.39
N LEU A 57 9.56 -5.61 -16.14
CA LEU A 57 9.42 -4.53 -17.11
C LEU A 57 10.62 -3.59 -17.00
N LYS A 58 11.12 -3.13 -18.13
CA LYS A 58 12.14 -2.09 -18.16
C LYS A 58 11.48 -0.72 -18.00
N PRO A 59 11.94 0.15 -17.07
CA PRO A 59 11.46 1.51 -17.00
C PRO A 59 11.89 2.32 -18.22
N ASP A 60 11.10 3.34 -18.57
CA ASP A 60 11.45 4.31 -19.60
C ASP A 60 12.29 5.45 -19.00
N GLN A 61 12.05 5.79 -17.70
CA GLN A 61 12.82 6.74 -16.93
C GLN A 61 12.90 6.30 -15.47
N GLY A 62 13.88 6.84 -14.74
CA GLY A 62 14.07 6.56 -13.32
C GLY A 62 14.72 5.20 -13.06
N MET A 63 14.73 4.83 -11.80
CA MET A 63 15.31 3.56 -11.34
C MET A 63 14.48 2.91 -10.24
N ALA A 64 14.63 1.60 -10.12
CA ALA A 64 14.05 0.83 -9.04
C ALA A 64 15.08 -0.16 -8.50
N THR A 65 15.17 -0.28 -7.17
CA THR A 65 16.02 -1.24 -6.50
C THR A 65 15.25 -2.00 -5.42
N VAL A 66 15.61 -3.25 -5.25
CA VAL A 66 15.15 -4.10 -4.15
C VAL A 66 16.38 -4.66 -3.47
N LEU A 67 16.48 -4.49 -2.15
CA LEU A 67 17.66 -4.83 -1.37
C LEU A 67 18.95 -4.18 -1.93
N GLY A 68 18.83 -2.93 -2.40
CA GLY A 68 19.94 -2.14 -2.92
C GLY A 68 20.38 -2.45 -4.35
N GLN A 69 19.74 -3.38 -5.07
CA GLN A 69 20.07 -3.70 -6.45
C GLN A 69 18.83 -3.66 -7.36
N SER A 70 19.05 -3.29 -8.63
CA SER A 70 18.00 -3.40 -9.65
C SER A 70 17.79 -4.85 -10.04
N LEU A 71 16.57 -5.37 -9.85
CA LEU A 71 16.23 -6.74 -10.25
C LEU A 71 16.26 -6.97 -11.77
N TRP A 72 16.29 -5.90 -12.57
CA TRP A 72 16.48 -6.02 -14.03
C TRP A 72 17.86 -6.62 -14.39
N SER A 73 18.90 -6.27 -13.62
CA SER A 73 20.28 -6.71 -13.83
C SER A 73 20.83 -7.62 -12.73
N ALA A 74 20.03 -7.92 -11.70
CA ALA A 74 20.45 -8.74 -10.56
C ALA A 74 20.78 -10.16 -10.97
N ASP A 75 21.74 -10.78 -10.29
CA ASP A 75 22.08 -12.18 -10.44
C ASP A 75 21.03 -13.11 -9.79
N ARG A 76 21.24 -14.42 -9.92
CA ARG A 76 20.34 -15.43 -9.37
C ARG A 76 20.27 -15.38 -7.84
N SER A 77 21.41 -15.20 -7.18
CA SER A 77 21.49 -15.19 -5.71
C SER A 77 20.71 -14.02 -5.12
N HIS A 78 20.79 -12.84 -5.75
CA HIS A 78 20.04 -11.68 -5.33
C HIS A 78 18.53 -11.86 -5.57
N ARG A 79 18.14 -12.38 -6.74
CA ARG A 79 16.72 -12.66 -7.05
C ARG A 79 16.10 -13.70 -6.14
N ALA A 80 16.86 -14.68 -5.67
CA ALA A 80 16.39 -15.70 -4.74
C ALA A 80 15.95 -15.12 -3.38
N ARG A 81 16.40 -13.89 -3.03
CA ARG A 81 16.00 -13.18 -1.81
C ARG A 81 14.66 -12.44 -1.93
N VAL A 82 14.04 -12.46 -3.12
CA VAL A 82 12.79 -11.74 -3.41
C VAL A 82 11.74 -12.72 -3.89
N GLY A 83 10.62 -12.80 -3.15
CA GLY A 83 9.44 -13.56 -3.53
C GLY A 83 8.44 -12.67 -4.27
N TYR A 84 7.76 -13.21 -5.28
CA TYR A 84 6.71 -12.50 -6.02
C TYR A 84 5.50 -13.39 -6.27
N VAL A 85 4.34 -12.88 -5.94
CA VAL A 85 3.03 -13.50 -6.26
C VAL A 85 2.27 -12.56 -7.18
N PRO A 86 2.16 -12.85 -8.48
CA PRO A 86 1.42 -12.02 -9.43
C PRO A 86 -0.10 -12.16 -9.26
N GLN A 87 -0.84 -11.14 -9.71
CA GLN A 87 -2.30 -11.13 -9.69
C GLN A 87 -2.92 -12.32 -10.44
N HIS A 88 -2.38 -12.61 -11.63
CA HIS A 88 -2.81 -13.72 -12.46
C HIS A 88 -1.65 -14.69 -12.63
N GLN A 89 -1.67 -15.77 -11.88
CA GLN A 89 -0.72 -16.85 -12.07
C GLN A 89 -1.45 -18.11 -12.44
N GLN A 90 -0.99 -18.74 -13.52
CA GLN A 90 -1.43 -20.07 -13.91
C GLN A 90 -0.32 -21.06 -13.57
N LEU A 91 -0.51 -21.80 -12.50
CA LEU A 91 0.35 -22.93 -12.19
C LEU A 91 0.11 -24.04 -13.22
N PRO A 92 1.14 -24.85 -13.58
CA PRO A 92 0.97 -26.00 -14.45
C PRO A 92 -0.06 -26.98 -13.90
N GLY A 93 -1.27 -27.00 -14.46
CA GLY A 93 -2.43 -27.69 -13.89
C GLY A 93 -2.29 -29.21 -13.71
N ARG A 94 -1.33 -29.85 -14.39
CA ARG A 94 -1.03 -31.29 -14.26
C ARG A 94 -0.08 -31.60 -13.11
N MET A 95 0.69 -30.60 -12.62
CA MET A 95 1.62 -30.77 -11.51
C MET A 95 0.88 -30.63 -10.18
N SER A 96 1.27 -31.42 -9.21
CA SER A 96 0.87 -31.26 -7.81
C SER A 96 1.73 -30.18 -7.14
N LEU A 97 1.35 -29.74 -5.92
CA LEU A 97 2.21 -28.86 -5.12
C LEU A 97 3.55 -29.54 -4.76
N ASP A 98 3.54 -30.85 -4.54
CA ASP A 98 4.76 -31.66 -4.34
C ASP A 98 5.68 -31.56 -5.57
N ASP A 99 5.14 -31.77 -6.79
CA ASP A 99 5.90 -31.66 -8.04
C ASP A 99 6.46 -30.26 -8.24
N LEU A 100 5.60 -29.24 -8.01
CA LEU A 100 5.99 -27.82 -8.14
C LEU A 100 7.09 -27.47 -7.11
N GLY A 101 6.97 -27.97 -5.89
CA GLY A 101 7.97 -27.75 -4.86
C GLY A 101 9.33 -28.35 -5.22
N ARG A 102 9.37 -29.56 -5.78
CA ARG A 102 10.60 -30.17 -6.31
C ARG A 102 11.18 -29.35 -7.46
N TYR A 103 10.34 -28.92 -8.40
CA TYR A 103 10.77 -28.13 -9.54
C TYR A 103 11.31 -26.76 -9.10
N VAL A 104 10.57 -26.01 -8.29
CA VAL A 104 10.98 -24.69 -7.77
C VAL A 104 12.24 -24.82 -6.93
N GLY A 105 12.34 -25.87 -6.12
CA GLY A 105 13.50 -26.13 -5.27
C GLY A 105 14.82 -26.22 -6.01
N THR A 106 14.81 -26.59 -7.31
CA THR A 106 16.05 -26.62 -8.12
C THR A 106 16.67 -25.23 -8.33
N PHE A 107 15.92 -24.17 -8.06
CA PHE A 107 16.40 -22.79 -8.19
C PHE A 107 16.97 -22.21 -6.90
N TYR A 108 16.87 -22.92 -5.75
CA TYR A 108 17.30 -22.44 -4.44
C TYR A 108 18.29 -23.42 -3.81
N GLU A 109 19.32 -22.90 -3.15
CA GLU A 109 20.35 -23.73 -2.49
C GLU A 109 19.85 -24.35 -1.19
N ASP A 110 19.08 -23.58 -0.40
CA ASP A 110 18.60 -23.97 0.93
C ASP A 110 17.14 -24.45 0.92
N TRP A 111 16.69 -25.08 -0.18
CA TRP A 111 15.32 -25.55 -0.29
C TRP A 111 15.07 -26.83 0.51
N ASP A 112 14.27 -26.74 1.55
CA ASP A 112 13.84 -27.90 2.35
C ASP A 112 12.43 -28.37 1.91
N HIS A 113 12.41 -29.37 1.04
CA HIS A 113 11.16 -29.89 0.49
C HIS A 113 10.24 -30.49 1.56
N SER A 114 10.79 -31.07 2.64
CA SER A 114 9.98 -31.65 3.72
C SER A 114 9.23 -30.58 4.48
N LYS A 115 9.85 -29.43 4.75
CA LYS A 115 9.19 -28.28 5.38
C LYS A 115 8.09 -27.68 4.50
N LEU A 116 8.25 -27.71 3.16
CA LEU A 116 7.17 -27.29 2.24
C LEU A 116 5.92 -28.14 2.44
N LEU A 117 6.11 -29.48 2.49
CA LEU A 117 4.99 -30.40 2.69
C LEU A 117 4.37 -30.28 4.09
N ASP A 118 5.17 -30.02 5.12
CA ASP A 118 4.68 -29.77 6.47
C ASP A 118 3.84 -28.49 6.52
N LEU A 119 4.31 -27.40 5.91
CA LEU A 119 3.59 -26.14 5.85
C LEU A 119 2.30 -26.28 5.05
N SER A 120 2.33 -27.02 3.93
CA SER A 120 1.11 -27.29 3.15
C SER A 120 0.02 -28.01 3.96
N ARG A 121 0.41 -28.98 4.80
CA ARG A 121 -0.51 -29.68 5.70
C ARG A 121 -1.08 -28.75 6.78
N ARG A 122 -0.23 -27.89 7.37
CA ARG A 122 -0.69 -26.86 8.33
C ARG A 122 -1.71 -25.92 7.73
N TRP A 123 -1.58 -25.60 6.44
CA TRP A 123 -2.52 -24.75 5.70
C TRP A 123 -3.72 -25.52 5.14
N GLY A 124 -3.92 -26.78 5.56
CA GLY A 124 -5.04 -27.62 5.17
C GLY A 124 -5.02 -28.07 3.70
N MET A 125 -3.84 -28.05 3.06
CA MET A 125 -3.68 -28.39 1.65
C MET A 125 -3.20 -29.82 1.46
N ASN A 126 -3.76 -30.51 0.46
CA ASN A 126 -3.24 -31.79 0.00
C ASN A 126 -2.24 -31.58 -1.14
N ALA A 127 -0.95 -31.66 -0.82
CA ALA A 127 0.14 -31.42 -1.77
C ALA A 127 0.20 -32.42 -2.93
N ALA A 128 -0.47 -33.58 -2.85
CA ALA A 128 -0.46 -34.61 -3.89
C ALA A 128 -1.51 -34.36 -4.99
N ILE A 129 -2.48 -33.46 -4.77
CA ILE A 129 -3.52 -33.17 -5.76
C ILE A 129 -2.95 -32.24 -6.86
N PRO A 130 -3.17 -32.54 -8.16
CA PRO A 130 -2.83 -31.63 -9.24
C PRO A 130 -3.49 -30.27 -9.05
N VAL A 131 -2.69 -29.18 -9.20
CA VAL A 131 -3.19 -27.81 -8.94
C VAL A 131 -4.38 -27.42 -9.84
N GLY A 132 -4.52 -28.00 -11.01
CA GLY A 132 -5.68 -27.80 -11.87
C GLY A 132 -6.99 -28.37 -11.33
N ARG A 133 -6.95 -29.19 -10.26
CA ARG A 133 -8.12 -29.72 -9.54
C ARG A 133 -8.39 -28.96 -8.25
N MET A 134 -7.53 -28.03 -7.87
CA MET A 134 -7.68 -27.18 -6.69
C MET A 134 -8.65 -26.05 -6.99
N SER A 135 -9.38 -25.61 -5.97
CA SER A 135 -10.16 -24.36 -6.01
C SER A 135 -9.25 -23.15 -6.25
N GLY A 136 -9.81 -22.02 -6.68
CA GLY A 136 -9.04 -20.80 -6.87
C GLY A 136 -8.31 -20.34 -5.60
N GLY A 137 -8.94 -20.51 -4.44
CA GLY A 137 -8.34 -20.23 -3.13
C GLY A 137 -7.14 -21.15 -2.84
N GLU A 138 -7.28 -22.45 -3.07
CA GLU A 138 -6.16 -23.40 -2.88
C GLU A 138 -5.01 -23.15 -3.84
N GLN A 139 -5.29 -22.81 -5.11
CA GLN A 139 -4.25 -22.44 -6.07
C GLN A 139 -3.50 -21.18 -5.61
N ARG A 140 -4.22 -20.19 -5.02
CA ARG A 140 -3.61 -18.97 -4.49
C ARG A 140 -2.74 -19.29 -3.27
N LYS A 141 -3.23 -20.12 -2.34
CA LYS A 141 -2.45 -20.63 -1.21
C LYS A 141 -1.19 -21.37 -1.67
N ALA A 142 -1.30 -22.24 -2.70
CA ALA A 142 -0.16 -22.96 -3.27
C ALA A 142 0.89 -22.00 -3.82
N THR A 143 0.47 -20.97 -4.56
CA THR A 143 1.37 -19.96 -5.11
C THR A 143 2.09 -19.18 -4.00
N LEU A 144 1.35 -18.72 -2.99
CA LEU A 144 1.90 -18.01 -1.85
C LEU A 144 2.90 -18.91 -1.09
N LEU A 145 2.53 -20.15 -0.85
CA LEU A 145 3.36 -21.11 -0.14
C LEU A 145 4.71 -21.36 -0.84
N LEU A 146 4.69 -21.50 -2.17
CA LEU A 146 5.93 -21.63 -2.96
C LEU A 146 6.80 -20.37 -2.86
N ALA A 147 6.20 -19.18 -2.88
CA ALA A 147 6.92 -17.92 -2.79
C ALA A 147 7.56 -17.69 -1.41
N ILE A 148 6.86 -18.01 -0.32
CA ILE A 148 7.36 -17.80 1.04
C ILE A 148 8.33 -18.89 1.49
N HIS A 149 8.19 -20.11 0.97
CA HIS A 149 9.05 -21.23 1.36
C HIS A 149 10.51 -21.01 0.96
N ALA A 150 10.76 -20.24 -0.09
CA ALA A 150 12.10 -19.78 -0.46
C ALA A 150 12.74 -18.82 0.57
N MET A 151 12.05 -18.49 1.65
CA MET A 151 12.53 -17.65 2.75
C MET A 151 12.98 -16.25 2.27
N PRO A 152 12.17 -15.52 1.47
CA PRO A 152 12.58 -14.26 0.91
C PRO A 152 12.74 -13.17 1.99
N GLN A 153 13.64 -12.21 1.76
CA GLN A 153 13.78 -11.00 2.58
C GLN A 153 12.76 -9.93 2.19
N VAL A 154 12.33 -9.95 0.92
CA VAL A 154 11.27 -9.09 0.39
C VAL A 154 10.22 -9.96 -0.28
N LEU A 155 8.95 -9.77 0.07
CA LEU A 155 7.81 -10.45 -0.55
C LEU A 155 6.89 -9.41 -1.19
N ILE A 156 6.69 -9.53 -2.51
CA ILE A 156 5.83 -8.64 -3.30
C ILE A 156 4.59 -9.42 -3.72
N LEU A 157 3.41 -8.93 -3.34
CA LEU A 157 2.12 -9.55 -3.59
C LEU A 157 1.24 -8.61 -4.43
N ASP A 158 0.90 -9.04 -5.65
CA ASP A 158 0.06 -8.26 -6.55
C ASP A 158 -1.39 -8.75 -6.47
N GLU A 159 -2.26 -7.98 -5.80
CA GLU A 159 -3.68 -8.30 -5.60
C GLU A 159 -3.91 -9.75 -5.10
N PRO A 160 -3.27 -10.17 -3.98
CA PRO A 160 -3.24 -11.59 -3.59
C PRO A 160 -4.62 -12.17 -3.29
N ALA A 161 -5.58 -11.36 -2.87
CA ALA A 161 -6.95 -11.78 -2.54
C ALA A 161 -7.97 -11.53 -3.67
N ALA A 162 -7.52 -11.03 -4.84
CA ALA A 162 -8.44 -10.75 -5.95
C ALA A 162 -9.13 -12.02 -6.47
N GLY A 163 -10.45 -11.93 -6.66
CA GLY A 163 -11.24 -13.04 -7.19
C GLY A 163 -11.53 -14.17 -6.20
N LEU A 164 -11.12 -14.03 -4.95
CA LEU A 164 -11.50 -14.96 -3.87
C LEU A 164 -12.86 -14.57 -3.28
N ASP A 165 -13.63 -15.57 -2.87
CA ASP A 165 -14.79 -15.35 -2.03
C ASP A 165 -14.38 -14.86 -0.63
N SER A 166 -15.33 -14.43 0.19
CA SER A 166 -15.08 -13.85 1.51
C SER A 166 -14.39 -14.81 2.49
N VAL A 167 -14.64 -16.12 2.38
CA VAL A 167 -14.05 -17.14 3.26
C VAL A 167 -12.59 -17.37 2.87
N ALA A 168 -12.32 -17.67 1.60
CA ALA A 168 -10.98 -17.90 1.09
C ALA A 168 -10.08 -16.64 1.26
N ARG A 169 -10.67 -15.44 1.10
CA ARG A 169 -10.00 -14.17 1.33
C ARG A 169 -9.56 -14.02 2.78
N ARG A 170 -10.48 -14.29 3.73
CA ARG A 170 -10.16 -14.24 5.17
C ARG A 170 -9.06 -15.22 5.54
N GLU A 171 -9.15 -16.46 5.06
CA GLU A 171 -8.12 -17.48 5.29
C GLU A 171 -6.75 -17.04 4.75
N LEU A 172 -6.71 -16.43 3.55
CA LEU A 172 -5.47 -15.91 2.98
C LEU A 172 -4.86 -14.80 3.86
N LEU A 173 -5.70 -13.87 4.35
CA LEU A 173 -5.23 -12.80 5.24
C LEU A 173 -4.72 -13.35 6.57
N ASP A 174 -5.37 -14.35 7.14
CA ASP A 174 -4.93 -15.01 8.38
C ASP A 174 -3.57 -15.71 8.17
N LEU A 175 -3.32 -16.33 7.00
CA LEU A 175 -2.03 -16.88 6.63
C LEU A 175 -0.94 -15.80 6.48
N LEU A 176 -1.27 -14.64 5.94
CA LEU A 176 -0.33 -13.51 5.85
C LEU A 176 0.01 -12.96 7.25
N ILE A 177 -0.97 -12.88 8.15
CA ILE A 177 -0.75 -12.49 9.55
C ILE A 177 0.19 -13.50 10.24
N GLU A 178 -0.06 -14.80 10.09
CA GLU A 178 0.82 -15.85 10.63
C GLU A 178 2.26 -15.66 10.11
N LEU A 179 2.41 -15.40 8.80
CA LEU A 179 3.72 -15.19 8.19
C LEU A 179 4.44 -13.95 8.76
N ILE A 180 3.74 -12.82 8.93
CA ILE A 180 4.29 -11.59 9.51
C ILE A 180 4.78 -11.85 10.95
N GLN A 181 4.00 -12.59 11.73
CA GLN A 181 4.36 -12.93 13.12
C GLN A 181 5.58 -13.86 13.20
N LEU A 182 5.66 -14.84 12.29
CA LEU A 182 6.77 -15.80 12.26
C LEU A 182 8.05 -15.20 11.70
N ARG A 183 7.95 -14.16 10.87
CA ARG A 183 9.07 -13.54 10.16
C ARG A 183 8.93 -12.02 10.07
N PRO A 184 9.01 -11.32 11.22
CA PRO A 184 8.85 -9.88 11.29
C PRO A 184 9.94 -9.11 10.52
N GLU A 185 11.07 -9.75 10.21
CA GLU A 185 12.15 -9.16 9.40
C GLU A 185 11.85 -9.11 7.91
N THR A 186 10.84 -9.86 7.42
CA THR A 186 10.46 -9.87 6.00
C THR A 186 9.72 -8.59 5.63
N THR A 187 10.25 -7.85 4.66
CA THR A 187 9.55 -6.70 4.09
C THR A 187 8.47 -7.18 3.13
N MET A 188 7.25 -6.65 3.26
CA MET A 188 6.15 -7.01 2.35
C MET A 188 5.61 -5.77 1.63
N LEU A 189 5.41 -5.90 0.32
CA LEU A 189 4.71 -4.91 -0.50
C LEU A 189 3.47 -5.58 -1.10
N ILE A 190 2.29 -5.13 -0.68
CA ILE A 190 1.01 -5.73 -1.04
C ILE A 190 0.18 -4.73 -1.83
N SER A 191 -0.08 -5.00 -3.11
CA SER A 191 -1.05 -4.19 -3.85
C SER A 191 -2.47 -4.69 -3.62
N THR A 192 -3.41 -3.76 -3.47
CA THR A 192 -4.84 -4.08 -3.40
C THR A 192 -5.70 -2.88 -3.78
N HIS A 193 -6.95 -3.14 -4.19
CA HIS A 193 -8.01 -2.13 -4.27
C HIS A 193 -9.01 -2.24 -3.10
N HIS A 194 -8.81 -3.22 -2.22
CA HIS A 194 -9.59 -3.45 -1.02
C HIS A 194 -8.80 -3.06 0.22
N ILE A 195 -9.08 -1.89 0.73
CA ILE A 195 -8.31 -1.34 1.84
C ILE A 195 -8.57 -2.03 3.17
N GLY A 196 -9.79 -2.54 3.38
CA GLY A 196 -10.14 -3.28 4.59
C GLY A 196 -9.22 -4.49 4.84
N ASP A 197 -8.63 -5.07 3.78
CA ASP A 197 -7.64 -6.14 3.92
C ASP A 197 -6.35 -5.65 4.57
N LEU A 198 -5.90 -4.44 4.20
CA LEU A 198 -4.67 -3.85 4.71
C LEU A 198 -4.79 -3.39 6.16
N ALA A 199 -6.00 -3.01 6.60
CA ALA A 199 -6.26 -2.60 7.98
C ALA A 199 -5.74 -3.57 9.04
N ARG A 200 -5.61 -4.85 8.68
CA ARG A 200 -5.21 -5.93 9.58
C ARG A 200 -3.73 -6.27 9.51
N ILE A 201 -3.04 -5.87 8.45
CA ILE A 201 -1.69 -6.37 8.15
C ILE A 201 -0.67 -5.28 7.82
N ALA A 202 -1.09 -4.15 7.26
CA ALA A 202 -0.17 -3.10 6.84
C ALA A 202 0.15 -2.13 7.99
N GLN A 203 1.38 -1.63 8.01
CA GLN A 203 1.85 -0.56 8.88
C GLN A 203 1.83 0.77 8.13
N GLU A 204 2.22 0.74 6.87
CA GLU A 204 2.24 1.90 5.99
C GLU A 204 1.39 1.66 4.75
N VAL A 205 0.84 2.73 4.21
CA VAL A 205 0.07 2.69 2.96
C VAL A 205 0.54 3.77 2.01
N GLY A 206 0.54 3.41 0.72
CA GLY A 206 0.74 4.33 -0.38
C GLY A 206 -0.49 4.37 -1.27
N MET A 207 -0.99 5.56 -1.53
CA MET A 207 -2.14 5.79 -2.42
C MET A 207 -1.67 6.02 -3.85
N MET A 208 -2.13 5.19 -4.78
CA MET A 208 -1.76 5.31 -6.19
C MET A 208 -2.98 5.70 -7.03
N ASP A 209 -2.88 6.82 -7.74
CA ASP A 209 -3.88 7.26 -8.72
C ASP A 209 -3.21 7.67 -10.03
N ARG A 210 -3.78 7.22 -11.17
CA ARG A 210 -3.33 7.55 -12.54
C ARG A 210 -1.82 7.47 -12.74
N GLY A 211 -1.20 6.41 -12.21
CA GLY A 211 0.22 6.15 -12.35
C GLY A 211 1.13 6.89 -11.37
N ARG A 212 0.60 7.66 -10.44
CA ARG A 212 1.37 8.42 -9.45
C ARG A 212 1.07 7.97 -8.04
N LEU A 213 2.09 7.98 -7.20
CA LEU A 213 1.91 7.87 -5.75
C LEU A 213 1.51 9.26 -5.24
N THR A 214 0.28 9.40 -4.78
CA THR A 214 -0.28 10.69 -4.36
C THR A 214 -0.04 10.96 -2.89
N ARG A 215 0.06 9.91 -2.08
CA ARG A 215 0.31 10.02 -0.63
C ARG A 215 0.92 8.73 -0.09
N THR A 216 1.76 8.85 0.93
CA THR A 216 2.16 7.77 1.84
C THR A 216 1.82 8.18 3.27
N ALA A 217 1.40 7.24 4.09
CA ALA A 217 1.09 7.50 5.49
C ALA A 217 1.23 6.22 6.33
N GLN A 218 1.55 6.40 7.61
CA GLN A 218 1.35 5.36 8.61
C GLN A 218 -0.15 5.11 8.79
N LEU A 219 -0.54 3.85 8.86
CA LEU A 219 -1.96 3.49 8.87
C LEU A 219 -2.65 3.97 10.15
N ASP A 220 -1.97 3.83 11.28
CA ASP A 220 -2.46 4.25 12.59
C ASP A 220 -2.63 5.77 12.64
N GLU A 221 -1.64 6.53 12.14
CA GLU A 221 -1.73 8.01 12.07
C GLU A 221 -2.92 8.47 11.23
N LEU A 222 -3.19 7.77 10.10
CA LEU A 222 -4.33 8.08 9.25
C LEU A 222 -5.66 7.91 9.99
N GLN A 223 -5.80 6.82 10.77
CA GLN A 223 -7.00 6.56 11.56
C GLN A 223 -7.15 7.51 12.75
N GLU A 224 -6.03 7.96 13.32
CA GLU A 224 -6.05 8.92 14.41
C GLU A 224 -6.38 10.34 13.94
N ARG A 225 -5.86 10.75 12.79
CA ARG A 225 -5.96 12.12 12.29
C ARG A 225 -7.22 12.39 11.48
N VAL A 226 -7.70 11.43 10.69
CA VAL A 226 -8.89 11.65 9.85
C VAL A 226 -10.15 11.28 10.60
N LYS A 227 -10.99 12.29 10.86
CA LYS A 227 -12.22 12.16 11.65
C LYS A 227 -13.42 12.73 10.91
N LYS A 228 -14.58 12.17 11.22
CA LYS A 228 -15.86 12.79 10.92
C LYS A 228 -16.20 13.74 12.07
N VAL A 229 -16.32 15.02 11.78
CA VAL A 229 -16.65 16.05 12.74
C VAL A 229 -18.07 16.56 12.51
N GLN A 230 -18.89 16.56 13.53
CA GLN A 230 -20.23 17.13 13.48
C GLN A 230 -20.29 18.37 14.37
N VAL A 231 -20.77 19.48 13.79
CA VAL A 231 -20.95 20.76 14.47
C VAL A 231 -22.42 21.12 14.45
N VAL A 232 -22.97 21.38 15.62
CA VAL A 232 -24.37 21.82 15.81
C VAL A 232 -24.36 23.29 16.18
N PHE A 233 -24.96 24.12 15.35
CA PHE A 233 -25.07 25.55 15.54
C PHE A 233 -26.34 25.92 16.32
N PRO A 234 -26.31 26.98 17.14
CA PRO A 234 -27.49 27.44 17.90
C PRO A 234 -28.56 28.11 17.02
N GLY A 235 -28.24 28.42 15.75
CA GLY A 235 -29.14 29.01 14.75
C GLY A 235 -29.62 28.00 13.72
N ASP A 236 -30.42 28.43 12.75
CA ASP A 236 -31.05 27.58 11.74
C ASP A 236 -30.08 27.07 10.67
N ALA A 237 -28.89 27.68 10.53
CA ALA A 237 -27.88 27.30 9.55
C ALA A 237 -26.46 27.67 10.01
N PRO A 238 -25.43 26.97 9.51
CA PRO A 238 -24.02 27.32 9.74
C PRO A 238 -23.70 28.72 9.18
N PRO A 239 -22.83 29.51 9.86
CA PRO A 239 -22.31 30.76 9.30
C PRO A 239 -21.54 30.51 8.00
N LYS A 240 -21.74 31.38 6.99
CA LYS A 240 -21.13 31.23 5.64
C LYS A 240 -19.60 31.12 5.62
N HIS A 241 -18.93 31.60 6.65
CA HIS A 241 -17.46 31.61 6.75
C HIS A 241 -16.92 30.67 7.82
N PHE A 242 -17.76 29.77 8.37
CA PHE A 242 -17.29 28.81 9.35
C PHE A 242 -16.46 27.72 8.66
N LYS A 243 -15.23 27.54 9.11
CA LYS A 243 -14.32 26.50 8.62
C LYS A 243 -13.73 25.74 9.79
N LEU A 244 -13.63 24.43 9.62
CA LEU A 244 -12.90 23.56 10.54
C LEU A 244 -11.43 23.44 10.09
N PRO A 245 -10.48 23.29 11.02
CA PRO A 245 -9.09 23.00 10.67
C PRO A 245 -9.01 21.68 9.92
N GLY A 246 -8.12 21.59 8.93
CA GLY A 246 -7.92 20.37 8.14
C GLY A 246 -9.15 19.83 7.42
N MET A 247 -10.14 20.68 7.12
CA MET A 247 -11.38 20.27 6.48
C MET A 247 -11.16 19.77 5.06
N ILE A 248 -11.50 18.51 4.83
CA ILE A 248 -11.41 17.83 3.53
C ILE A 248 -12.73 18.01 2.75
N ARG A 249 -13.86 17.78 3.43
CA ARG A 249 -15.20 17.86 2.86
C ARG A 249 -16.20 18.34 3.91
N GLN A 250 -17.25 19.02 3.48
CA GLN A 250 -18.36 19.38 4.36
C GLN A 250 -19.72 19.21 3.68
N GLU A 251 -20.72 18.92 4.49
CA GLU A 251 -22.13 18.91 4.14
C GLU A 251 -22.91 19.59 5.29
N SER A 252 -23.96 20.34 4.94
CA SER A 252 -24.79 20.98 5.95
C SER A 252 -26.26 20.69 5.72
N THR A 253 -26.97 20.34 6.79
CA THR A 253 -28.40 20.09 6.79
C THR A 253 -29.02 20.81 8.00
N GLY A 254 -29.73 21.93 7.73
CA GLY A 254 -30.23 22.81 8.78
C GLY A 254 -29.10 23.32 9.66
N PRO A 255 -29.25 23.25 11.00
CA PRO A 255 -28.23 23.73 11.96
C PRO A 255 -27.03 22.79 12.12
N VAL A 256 -27.01 21.65 11.43
CA VAL A 256 -25.96 20.65 11.57
C VAL A 256 -25.02 20.68 10.37
N MET A 257 -23.74 20.87 10.63
CA MET A 257 -22.66 20.68 9.65
C MET A 257 -21.91 19.38 9.97
N THR A 258 -21.74 18.55 8.97
CA THR A 258 -20.90 17.36 9.03
C THR A 258 -19.70 17.58 8.12
N ALA A 259 -18.51 17.40 8.65
CA ALA A 259 -17.27 17.53 7.88
C ALA A 259 -16.35 16.34 8.09
N ILE A 260 -15.55 16.04 7.09
CA ILE A 260 -14.38 15.15 7.20
C ILE A 260 -13.17 16.06 7.35
N CYS A 261 -12.39 15.84 8.40
CA CYS A 261 -11.24 16.66 8.73
C CYS A 261 -10.01 15.80 8.99
N GLU A 262 -8.85 16.25 8.54
CA GLU A 262 -7.55 15.74 8.97
C GLU A 262 -7.02 16.67 10.07
N LEU A 263 -7.00 16.17 11.30
CA LEU A 263 -6.70 16.95 12.49
C LEU A 263 -5.30 16.64 13.00
N ASP A 264 -4.54 17.67 13.35
CA ASP A 264 -3.25 17.48 14.03
C ASP A 264 -3.44 17.12 15.52
N SER A 265 -4.55 17.54 16.11
CA SER A 265 -4.94 17.22 17.47
C SER A 265 -6.45 17.40 17.65
N GLU A 266 -7.09 16.48 18.40
CA GLU A 266 -8.51 16.63 18.78
C GLU A 266 -8.76 17.84 19.70
N HIS A 267 -7.74 18.31 20.42
CA HIS A 267 -7.83 19.48 21.28
C HIS A 267 -8.25 20.77 20.53
N LEU A 268 -7.97 20.86 19.23
CA LEU A 268 -8.45 21.95 18.37
C LEU A 268 -9.98 22.03 18.32
N LEU A 269 -10.66 20.90 18.40
CA LEU A 269 -12.14 20.86 18.38
C LEU A 269 -12.72 21.34 19.70
N ASP A 270 -12.08 21.03 20.82
CA ASP A 270 -12.49 21.49 22.16
C ASP A 270 -12.36 23.01 22.27
N GLU A 271 -11.21 23.57 21.83
CA GLU A 271 -11.01 25.02 21.78
C GLU A 271 -12.05 25.73 20.88
N MET A 272 -12.40 25.13 19.76
CA MET A 272 -13.42 25.70 18.86
C MET A 272 -14.81 25.67 19.51
N SER A 273 -15.15 24.58 20.19
CA SER A 273 -16.43 24.46 20.90
C SER A 273 -16.57 25.56 21.95
N GLU A 274 -15.53 25.81 22.77
CA GLU A 274 -15.52 26.83 23.80
C GLU A 274 -15.61 28.27 23.25
N ARG A 275 -14.84 28.55 22.15
CA ARG A 275 -14.78 29.90 21.57
C ARG A 275 -16.03 30.29 20.78
N SER A 276 -16.67 29.33 20.11
CA SER A 276 -17.74 29.59 19.15
C SER A 276 -19.15 29.36 19.69
N GLY A 277 -19.29 28.79 20.90
CA GLY A 277 -20.59 28.46 21.50
C GLY A 277 -21.36 27.38 20.69
N VAL A 278 -20.68 26.60 19.89
CA VAL A 278 -21.23 25.49 19.11
C VAL A 278 -20.92 24.17 19.80
N ARG A 279 -21.77 23.16 19.57
CA ARG A 279 -21.47 21.80 20.03
C ARG A 279 -20.72 21.06 18.93
N VAL A 280 -19.50 20.61 19.23
CA VAL A 280 -18.64 19.85 18.33
C VAL A 280 -18.50 18.41 18.85
N GLN A 281 -18.60 17.43 17.95
CA GLN A 281 -18.38 16.01 18.24
C GLN A 281 -17.54 15.40 17.13
N SER A 282 -16.54 14.60 17.49
CA SER A 282 -15.73 13.81 16.57
C SER A 282 -16.14 12.34 16.60
N PHE A 283 -16.04 11.69 15.44
CA PHE A 283 -16.32 10.28 15.27
C PHE A 283 -15.18 9.63 14.48
N PRO A 284 -14.69 8.46 14.90
CA PRO A 284 -13.72 7.72 14.12
C PRO A 284 -14.33 7.27 12.78
N LEU A 285 -13.49 7.19 11.76
CA LEU A 285 -13.83 6.63 10.46
C LEU A 285 -13.14 5.28 10.29
N SER A 286 -13.80 4.35 9.57
CA SER A 286 -13.13 3.18 9.06
C SER A 286 -12.11 3.57 7.99
N LEU A 287 -11.09 2.74 7.77
CA LEU A 287 -10.12 2.98 6.70
C LEU A 287 -10.79 3.09 5.31
N GLU A 288 -11.83 2.30 5.07
CA GLU A 288 -12.58 2.37 3.82
C GLU A 288 -13.22 3.75 3.62
N GLU A 289 -13.83 4.31 4.67
CA GLU A 289 -14.40 5.66 4.63
C GLU A 289 -13.30 6.72 4.43
N ILE A 290 -12.19 6.62 5.17
CA ILE A 290 -11.05 7.54 5.01
C ILE A 290 -10.56 7.56 3.56
N PHE A 291 -10.40 6.38 2.98
CA PHE A 291 -9.91 6.27 1.60
C PHE A 291 -10.90 6.76 0.57
N LEU A 292 -12.19 6.50 0.73
CA LEU A 292 -13.23 7.04 -0.15
C LEU A 292 -13.16 8.57 -0.16
N GLU A 293 -13.08 9.19 1.01
CA GLU A 293 -12.98 10.65 1.13
C GLU A 293 -11.69 11.22 0.53
N LEU A 294 -10.55 10.56 0.75
CA LEU A 294 -9.25 10.99 0.23
C LEU A 294 -9.12 10.78 -1.29
N PHE A 295 -9.77 9.75 -1.88
CA PHE A 295 -9.72 9.50 -3.32
C PHE A 295 -10.77 10.28 -4.13
N GLU A 296 -11.95 10.55 -3.58
CA GLU A 296 -13.05 11.20 -4.28
C GLU A 296 -12.91 12.73 -4.32
N ASN A 297 -12.23 13.31 -3.34
CA ASN A 297 -12.09 14.74 -3.22
C ASN A 297 -10.96 15.29 -4.11
N LYS A 298 -11.33 15.82 -5.30
CA LYS A 298 -10.38 16.42 -6.24
C LYS A 298 -9.75 17.71 -5.71
N ASP A 299 -10.42 18.43 -4.84
CA ASP A 299 -9.95 19.72 -4.30
C ASP A 299 -8.82 19.50 -3.29
N TRP A 300 -8.82 18.39 -2.57
CA TRP A 300 -7.72 18.04 -1.67
C TRP A 300 -6.40 17.73 -2.41
N GLN A 301 -6.47 17.19 -3.63
CA GLN A 301 -5.27 16.95 -4.47
C GLN A 301 -4.57 18.26 -4.89
N SER A 302 -5.25 19.41 -4.84
CA SER A 302 -4.66 20.73 -5.12
C SER A 302 -3.94 21.32 -3.91
N HIS A 303 -4.40 21.09 -2.69
CA HIS A 303 -3.79 21.62 -1.45
C HIS A 303 -2.44 20.97 -1.13
N VAL A 304 -2.30 19.66 -1.39
CA VAL A 304 -0.99 18.95 -1.20
C VAL A 304 0.10 19.47 -2.15
N ARG A 305 -0.29 20.07 -3.29
CA ARG A 305 0.67 20.69 -4.20
C ARG A 305 1.15 22.08 -3.75
N GLU A 306 0.33 22.82 -3.03
CA GLU A 306 0.71 24.13 -2.50
C GLU A 306 1.70 24.01 -1.32
N ASP A 307 1.51 23.03 -0.43
CA ASP A 307 2.45 22.81 0.68
C ASP A 307 3.82 22.30 0.19
N ALA A 308 3.86 21.45 -0.84
CA ALA A 308 5.11 20.97 -1.43
C ALA A 308 5.87 22.04 -2.23
N THR A 309 5.22 23.12 -2.65
CA THR A 309 5.85 24.26 -3.31
C THR A 309 6.37 25.30 -2.32
N LEU A 310 5.76 25.43 -1.14
CA LEU A 310 6.19 26.39 -0.10
C LEU A 310 7.47 25.94 0.64
N GLU A 311 7.77 24.64 0.70
CA GLU A 311 9.04 24.17 1.27
C GLU A 311 10.26 24.39 0.37
N ASN A 312 10.07 24.59 -0.94
CA ASN A 312 11.19 24.82 -1.88
C ASN A 312 11.57 26.30 -2.06
N ASP A 313 10.74 27.25 -1.66
CA ASP A 313 11.02 28.68 -1.85
C ASP A 313 11.77 29.34 -0.67
N ASN A 314 12.06 28.61 0.42
CA ASN A 314 12.72 29.17 1.60
C ASN A 314 14.26 28.98 1.64
N PHE A 315 14.90 28.52 0.55
CA PHE A 315 16.36 28.41 0.44
C PHE A 315 16.96 29.27 -0.68
N GLY A 316 16.57 30.53 -0.78
CA GLY A 316 17.10 31.49 -1.72
C GLY A 316 17.42 32.85 -1.09
N GLY A 317 18.10 32.86 0.06
CA GLY A 317 18.61 34.09 0.66
C GLY A 317 19.92 34.52 -0.01
N HIS A 318 19.86 35.49 -0.92
CA HIS A 318 21.04 36.21 -1.42
C HIS A 318 21.72 37.00 -0.29
N TYR A 319 22.96 36.67 0.00
CA TYR A 319 23.87 37.58 0.68
C TYR A 319 24.55 38.45 -0.39
N GLU A 320 24.08 39.68 -0.54
CA GLU A 320 24.88 40.73 -1.15
C GLU A 320 25.94 41.21 -0.11
N THR A 321 27.20 41.07 -0.44
CA THR A 321 28.29 41.71 0.27
C THR A 321 28.67 42.97 -0.45
N ASP A 322 28.25 44.10 0.11
CA ASP A 322 28.83 45.42 -0.23
C ASP A 322 30.27 45.47 0.27
N HIS A 323 31.22 45.79 -0.65
CA HIS A 323 32.55 46.32 -0.33
C HIS A 323 32.66 47.74 -0.85
N VAL A 324 32.88 48.63 0.11
CA VAL A 324 33.59 49.89 -0.09
C VAL A 324 35.08 49.63 -0.08
#